data_4aec4777c6adb62396d010e7e9e0b4c6
#
_entry.id   4aec4777c6adb62396d010e7e9e0b4c6
#
_cell.length_a   1.000
_cell.length_b   1.000
_cell.length_c   1.000
_cell.angle_alpha   90.00
_cell.angle_beta   90.00
_cell.angle_gamma   90.00
#
_symmetry.space_group_name_H-M   'P 1'
#
loop_
_entity.id
_entity.type
_entity.pdbx_description
1 polymer ?
#
loop_
_entity_poly.entity_id
_entity_poly.type
_entity_poly.pdbx_seq_one_letter_code
_entity_poly.pdbx_strand_id
1 'polypeptide(L)'
;MNKTPPMRPKNHPSEPANPSHDVTTVHPTIESPNLHATIESVNAEKNTRATRATLDKKTSDIAAMFDTVAERYDLMNGILSLGQHIYWRKQAVAAVDAHPGQKVLDVAAGTGVSSEPFADVGVDVIAADLSEGMLDVGRRRRPDMTFVQADVTALPFEDGTFDAVTMSYGLRNVADYPKALSEIYRVLKPGGRIVILEFSTPTFAPFGAVYKNYIMKAIPPIARAISSNPESYEYLAESIIAWPNQQALAEKFKEAGFTSVQYRNLTGGIVAIHRGFKPAESNA
;
A
#
# COMPACT_ATOMS: atom_id res chain seq x y z
N MET A 1 -53.40 28.00 32.74
CA MET A 1 -54.59 27.30 33.20
C MET A 1 -54.59 25.92 32.58
N ASN A 2 -54.67 24.99 33.32
CA ASN A 2 -55.12 23.62 33.47
C ASN A 2 -54.00 22.62 33.84
N LYS A 3 -54.15 22.23 35.07
CA LYS A 3 -53.37 21.21 35.79
C LYS A 3 -53.93 19.82 35.46
N THR A 4 -53.09 18.86 35.33
CA THR A 4 -53.47 17.43 35.37
C THR A 4 -52.77 16.75 36.54
N PRO A 5 -53.45 15.94 37.35
CA PRO A 5 -52.90 15.34 38.55
C PRO A 5 -52.35 13.93 38.30
N PRO A 6 -51.61 13.35 39.27
CA PRO A 6 -50.88 12.09 39.12
C PRO A 6 -51.71 10.89 39.53
N MET A 7 -51.44 9.72 38.92
CA MET A 7 -52.04 8.43 39.35
C MET A 7 -51.03 7.61 40.17
N ARG A 8 -51.58 7.04 41.24
CA ARG A 8 -50.95 6.15 42.26
C ARG A 8 -50.89 4.68 41.82
N PRO A 9 -50.02 3.87 42.44
CA PRO A 9 -49.77 2.47 42.07
C PRO A 9 -50.77 1.48 42.69
N LYS A 10 -50.89 0.30 42.07
CA LYS A 10 -51.66 -0.83 42.64
C LYS A 10 -50.76 -2.02 42.99
N ASN A 11 -51.12 -2.55 44.16
CA ASN A 11 -50.48 -3.59 44.96
C ASN A 11 -50.46 -4.98 44.33
N HIS A 12 -49.49 -5.78 44.87
CA HIS A 12 -49.39 -7.23 44.85
C HIS A 12 -50.59 -7.96 45.45
N PRO A 13 -50.76 -9.29 45.17
CA PRO A 13 -50.52 -10.26 46.24
C PRO A 13 -49.71 -11.50 45.87
N SER A 14 -48.84 -11.85 46.81
CA SER A 14 -48.50 -13.12 47.51
C SER A 14 -48.52 -14.46 46.76
N GLU A 15 -47.44 -15.19 46.95
CA GLU A 15 -47.09 -16.60 46.77
C GLU A 15 -48.11 -17.60 47.36
N PRO A 16 -48.03 -18.86 46.91
CA PRO A 16 -47.58 -19.88 47.86
C PRO A 16 -46.60 -20.93 47.30
N ALA A 17 -46.01 -21.63 48.24
CA ALA A 17 -44.90 -22.53 48.36
C ALA A 17 -44.87 -23.81 47.50
N ASN A 18 -43.65 -24.27 47.30
CA ASN A 18 -43.00 -25.55 46.95
C ASN A 18 -43.75 -26.84 47.25
N PRO A 19 -43.55 -27.93 46.47
CA PRO A 19 -42.64 -28.95 46.96
C PRO A 19 -41.65 -29.52 45.91
N SER A 20 -40.52 -29.92 46.48
CA SER A 20 -39.41 -30.69 45.99
C SER A 20 -39.76 -31.96 45.17
N HIS A 21 -39.16 -32.09 43.98
CA HIS A 21 -38.79 -33.38 43.41
C HIS A 21 -37.41 -33.33 42.78
N ASP A 22 -36.56 -34.13 43.40
CA ASP A 22 -35.21 -34.45 43.00
C ASP A 22 -35.25 -35.30 41.72
N VAL A 23 -34.75 -34.84 40.59
CA VAL A 23 -34.45 -35.67 39.42
C VAL A 23 -33.09 -35.26 38.89
N THR A 24 -32.09 -36.04 39.24
CA THR A 24 -30.76 -35.99 38.71
C THR A 24 -30.79 -36.38 37.24
N THR A 25 -30.82 -35.36 36.34
CA THR A 25 -30.64 -35.58 34.90
C THR A 25 -29.20 -35.17 34.55
N VAL A 26 -28.35 -36.16 34.34
CA VAL A 26 -27.02 -36.00 33.81
C VAL A 26 -27.13 -35.61 32.32
N HIS A 27 -26.95 -34.35 32.01
CA HIS A 27 -26.74 -33.90 30.62
C HIS A 27 -25.28 -34.13 30.26
N PRO A 28 -24.96 -34.77 29.12
CA PRO A 28 -23.59 -34.81 28.64
C PRO A 28 -23.19 -33.38 28.22
N THR A 29 -22.17 -32.84 28.88
CA THR A 29 -21.52 -31.60 28.51
C THR A 29 -20.84 -31.83 27.16
N ILE A 30 -21.44 -31.33 26.09
CA ILE A 30 -20.74 -31.19 24.79
C ILE A 30 -19.74 -30.06 25.00
N GLU A 31 -18.48 -30.41 25.23
CA GLU A 31 -17.39 -29.43 25.16
C GLU A 31 -17.35 -28.85 23.74
N SER A 32 -17.76 -27.64 23.64
CA SER A 32 -17.58 -26.86 22.41
C SER A 32 -16.09 -26.79 22.10
N PRO A 33 -15.65 -27.20 20.92
CA PRO A 33 -14.22 -27.06 20.56
C PRO A 33 -13.82 -25.60 20.74
N ASN A 34 -12.73 -25.41 21.45
CA ASN A 34 -12.21 -24.12 21.87
C ASN A 34 -12.01 -23.18 20.64
N LEU A 35 -12.98 -22.31 20.39
CA LEU A 35 -13.02 -21.39 19.25
C LEU A 35 -11.78 -20.49 19.23
N HIS A 36 -11.21 -20.20 20.42
CA HIS A 36 -9.93 -19.48 20.53
C HIS A 36 -8.74 -20.27 19.98
N ALA A 37 -8.65 -21.58 20.30
CA ALA A 37 -7.57 -22.42 19.78
C ALA A 37 -7.68 -22.59 18.25
N THR A 38 -8.90 -22.64 17.71
CA THR A 38 -9.13 -22.71 16.26
C THR A 38 -8.78 -21.39 15.57
N ILE A 39 -9.08 -20.25 16.19
CA ILE A 39 -8.69 -18.92 15.66
C ILE A 39 -7.18 -18.71 15.76
N GLU A 40 -6.54 -19.16 16.83
CA GLU A 40 -5.09 -19.09 16.98
C GLU A 40 -4.36 -20.03 16.00
N SER A 41 -4.85 -21.23 15.76
CA SER A 41 -4.27 -22.15 14.78
C SER A 41 -4.45 -21.65 13.34
N VAL A 42 -5.62 -21.09 12.99
CA VAL A 42 -5.87 -20.47 11.69
C VAL A 42 -5.01 -19.19 11.50
N ASN A 43 -4.77 -18.43 12.56
CA ASN A 43 -3.89 -17.27 12.52
C ASN A 43 -2.40 -17.68 12.50
N ALA A 44 -2.03 -18.76 13.16
CA ALA A 44 -0.68 -19.34 13.10
C ALA A 44 -0.37 -19.95 11.72
N GLU A 45 -1.31 -20.66 11.10
CA GLU A 45 -1.18 -21.13 9.71
C GLU A 45 -1.18 -20.00 8.68
N LYS A 46 -1.95 -18.93 8.91
CA LYS A 46 -1.85 -17.70 8.11
C LYS A 46 -0.51 -17.02 8.29
N ASN A 47 0.06 -17.02 9.50
CA ASN A 47 1.37 -16.43 9.78
C ASN A 47 2.52 -17.27 9.18
N THR A 48 2.39 -18.57 9.08
CA THR A 48 3.41 -19.46 8.44
C THR A 48 3.36 -19.42 6.91
N ARG A 49 2.24 -18.96 6.32
CA ARG A 49 2.10 -18.73 4.88
C ARG A 49 2.30 -17.25 4.47
N ALA A 50 2.52 -16.35 5.40
CA ALA A 50 2.85 -14.93 5.19
C ALA A 50 4.34 -14.73 4.84
N THR A 51 4.81 -15.24 3.77
CA THR A 51 6.00 -15.96 3.84
C THR A 51 7.13 -15.50 2.93
N ARG A 52 7.02 -15.33 1.70
CA ARG A 52 8.11 -14.83 0.86
C ARG A 52 8.15 -13.31 0.76
N ALA A 53 7.00 -12.65 0.81
CA ALA A 53 6.90 -11.21 0.64
C ALA A 53 7.16 -10.39 1.92
N THR A 54 7.19 -11.01 3.10
CA THR A 54 7.26 -10.28 4.39
C THR A 54 8.55 -10.48 5.17
N LEU A 55 9.31 -11.57 4.99
CA LEU A 55 10.33 -11.96 5.97
C LEU A 55 11.80 -11.85 5.52
N ASP A 56 12.13 -11.91 4.22
CA ASP A 56 13.51 -11.80 3.76
C ASP A 56 13.59 -11.14 2.37
N LYS A 57 13.08 -9.92 2.25
CA LYS A 57 13.31 -9.12 1.05
C LYS A 57 14.76 -8.70 0.99
N LYS A 58 15.62 -9.54 0.42
CA LYS A 58 16.94 -9.07 0.07
C LYS A 58 16.80 -8.12 -1.10
N THR A 59 17.23 -6.90 -0.88
CA THR A 59 17.17 -5.79 -1.86
C THR A 59 17.78 -6.21 -3.21
N SER A 60 18.88 -7.00 -3.18
CA SER A 60 19.52 -7.57 -4.36
C SER A 60 18.64 -8.54 -5.15
N ASP A 61 17.86 -9.38 -4.46
CA ASP A 61 17.03 -10.41 -5.10
C ASP A 61 15.83 -9.76 -5.82
N ILE A 62 15.31 -8.68 -5.23
CA ILE A 62 14.24 -7.87 -5.83
C ILE A 62 14.76 -7.16 -7.08
N ALA A 63 15.93 -6.52 -7.03
CA ALA A 63 16.54 -5.87 -8.19
C ALA A 63 16.78 -6.88 -9.33
N ALA A 64 17.38 -8.02 -9.03
CA ALA A 64 17.62 -9.08 -10.02
C ALA A 64 16.32 -9.64 -10.63
N MET A 65 15.24 -9.72 -9.84
CA MET A 65 13.93 -10.12 -10.35
C MET A 65 13.39 -9.10 -11.36
N PHE A 66 13.49 -7.80 -11.06
CA PHE A 66 13.05 -6.75 -11.97
C PHE A 66 13.91 -6.66 -13.22
N ASP A 67 15.24 -6.88 -13.13
CA ASP A 67 16.12 -6.96 -14.29
C ASP A 67 15.65 -8.01 -15.31
N THR A 68 15.17 -9.17 -14.84
CA THR A 68 14.70 -10.25 -15.73
C THR A 68 13.41 -9.95 -16.48
N VAL A 69 12.60 -9.02 -16.01
CA VAL A 69 11.31 -8.67 -16.60
C VAL A 69 11.27 -7.28 -17.27
N ALA A 70 12.38 -6.53 -17.20
CA ALA A 70 12.46 -5.12 -17.56
C ALA A 70 11.88 -4.81 -18.96
N GLU A 71 12.24 -5.59 -19.98
CA GLU A 71 11.81 -5.38 -21.38
C GLU A 71 10.30 -5.54 -21.58
N ARG A 72 9.62 -6.31 -20.73
CA ARG A 72 8.17 -6.60 -20.86
C ARG A 72 7.35 -6.04 -19.70
N TYR A 73 7.99 -5.36 -18.77
CA TYR A 73 7.36 -4.90 -17.53
C TYR A 73 6.13 -4.03 -17.77
N ASP A 74 6.27 -3.00 -18.64
CA ASP A 74 5.17 -2.08 -18.93
C ASP A 74 4.01 -2.76 -19.65
N LEU A 75 4.29 -3.67 -20.58
CA LEU A 75 3.26 -4.46 -21.28
C LEU A 75 2.47 -5.34 -20.29
N MET A 76 3.18 -6.02 -19.40
CA MET A 76 2.57 -6.91 -18.42
C MET A 76 1.70 -6.14 -17.43
N ASN A 77 2.17 -4.98 -16.94
CA ASN A 77 1.37 -4.11 -16.10
C ASN A 77 0.09 -3.66 -16.82
N GLY A 78 0.17 -3.39 -18.13
CA GLY A 78 -0.97 -3.07 -18.98
C GLY A 78 -2.02 -4.17 -18.97
N ILE A 79 -1.61 -5.39 -19.19
CA ILE A 79 -2.50 -6.57 -19.25
C ILE A 79 -3.12 -6.85 -17.88
N LEU A 80 -2.31 -6.94 -16.83
CA LEU A 80 -2.76 -7.31 -15.48
C LEU A 80 -3.63 -6.24 -14.80
N SER A 81 -3.43 -4.98 -15.13
CA SER A 81 -4.27 -3.89 -14.63
C SER A 81 -5.48 -3.58 -15.52
N LEU A 82 -5.66 -4.31 -16.63
CA LEU A 82 -6.64 -4.00 -17.67
C LEU A 82 -6.55 -2.53 -18.15
N GLY A 83 -5.31 -2.00 -18.25
CA GLY A 83 -5.03 -0.63 -18.64
C GLY A 83 -5.27 0.43 -17.56
N GLN A 84 -5.78 0.07 -16.39
CA GLN A 84 -6.09 1.00 -15.30
C GLN A 84 -4.83 1.72 -14.77
N HIS A 85 -3.65 1.10 -14.86
CA HIS A 85 -2.38 1.68 -14.42
C HIS A 85 -2.09 3.03 -15.09
N ILE A 86 -2.54 3.24 -16.35
CA ILE A 86 -2.38 4.52 -17.06
C ILE A 86 -3.18 5.62 -16.37
N TYR A 87 -4.44 5.31 -16.01
CA TYR A 87 -5.29 6.25 -15.26
C TYR A 87 -4.71 6.56 -13.90
N TRP A 88 -4.29 5.53 -13.14
CA TRP A 88 -3.74 5.72 -11.80
C TRP A 88 -2.46 6.57 -11.83
N ARG A 89 -1.57 6.32 -12.79
CA ARG A 89 -0.34 7.10 -12.98
C ARG A 89 -0.65 8.56 -13.30
N LYS A 90 -1.60 8.85 -14.20
CA LYS A 90 -2.02 10.23 -14.48
C LYS A 90 -2.51 10.95 -13.22
N GLN A 91 -3.24 10.24 -12.35
CA GLN A 91 -3.71 10.80 -11.08
C GLN A 91 -2.56 11.07 -10.10
N ALA A 92 -1.53 10.22 -10.08
CA ALA A 92 -0.34 10.43 -9.26
C ALA A 92 0.48 11.63 -9.75
N VAL A 93 0.74 11.72 -11.06
CA VAL A 93 1.42 12.87 -11.68
C VAL A 93 0.68 14.18 -11.35
N ALA A 94 -0.64 14.21 -11.50
CA ALA A 94 -1.45 15.37 -11.12
C ALA A 94 -1.39 15.68 -9.61
N ALA A 95 -1.22 14.68 -8.74
CA ALA A 95 -1.10 14.88 -7.30
C ALA A 95 0.29 15.42 -6.88
N VAL A 96 1.32 15.14 -7.67
CA VAL A 96 2.65 15.74 -7.49
C VAL A 96 2.58 17.24 -7.77
N ASP A 97 1.77 17.67 -8.75
CA ASP A 97 1.54 19.09 -9.07
C ASP A 97 2.86 19.85 -9.30
N ALA A 98 3.77 19.25 -10.08
CA ALA A 98 5.07 19.83 -10.38
C ALA A 98 4.99 20.83 -11.54
N HIS A 99 5.80 21.90 -11.45
CA HIS A 99 5.83 22.97 -12.42
C HIS A 99 7.24 23.14 -13.01
N PRO A 100 7.38 23.70 -14.21
CA PRO A 100 8.69 24.01 -14.81
C PRO A 100 9.59 24.77 -13.83
N GLY A 101 10.86 24.36 -13.76
CA GLY A 101 11.85 24.92 -12.84
C GLY A 101 11.89 24.26 -11.46
N GLN A 102 10.96 23.37 -11.13
CA GLN A 102 11.05 22.50 -9.95
C GLN A 102 11.91 21.27 -10.25
N LYS A 103 12.52 20.72 -9.19
CA LYS A 103 13.30 19.49 -9.25
C LYS A 103 12.52 18.35 -8.59
N VAL A 104 12.25 17.30 -9.35
CA VAL A 104 11.48 16.13 -8.91
C VAL A 104 12.37 14.89 -8.91
N LEU A 105 12.28 14.10 -7.86
CA LEU A 105 12.86 12.76 -7.82
C LEU A 105 11.74 11.72 -7.92
N ASP A 106 11.81 10.87 -8.93
CA ASP A 106 10.97 9.67 -9.05
C ASP A 106 11.80 8.49 -8.58
N VAL A 107 11.45 7.90 -7.42
CA VAL A 107 12.17 6.76 -6.83
C VAL A 107 11.44 5.46 -7.11
N ALA A 108 12.18 4.38 -7.31
CA ALA A 108 11.69 3.14 -7.87
C ALA A 108 10.97 3.39 -9.21
N ALA A 109 11.61 4.22 -10.04
CA ALA A 109 11.05 4.70 -11.30
C ALA A 109 10.96 3.61 -12.37
N GLY A 110 11.67 2.50 -12.20
CA GLY A 110 11.74 1.43 -13.17
C GLY A 110 12.27 1.94 -14.51
N THR A 111 11.49 1.73 -15.55
CA THR A 111 11.79 2.21 -16.91
C THR A 111 11.56 3.72 -17.10
N GLY A 112 11.15 4.47 -16.07
CA GLY A 112 10.95 5.92 -16.11
C GLY A 112 9.62 6.40 -16.73
N VAL A 113 8.68 5.49 -17.03
CA VAL A 113 7.37 5.86 -17.63
C VAL A 113 6.56 6.82 -16.75
N SER A 114 6.75 6.76 -15.41
CA SER A 114 6.13 7.70 -14.47
C SER A 114 6.81 9.06 -14.45
N SER A 115 8.08 9.12 -14.83
CA SER A 115 8.89 10.34 -14.87
C SER A 115 8.67 11.15 -16.16
N GLU A 116 8.34 10.49 -17.28
CA GLU A 116 8.18 11.13 -18.60
C GLU A 116 7.23 12.35 -18.58
N PRO A 117 6.03 12.30 -17.96
CA PRO A 117 5.13 13.45 -17.95
C PRO A 117 5.71 14.70 -17.28
N PHE A 118 6.66 14.55 -16.35
CA PHE A 118 7.35 15.67 -15.73
C PHE A 118 8.39 16.27 -16.68
N ALA A 119 9.20 15.43 -17.34
CA ALA A 119 10.17 15.88 -18.34
C ALA A 119 9.49 16.59 -19.50
N ASP A 120 8.36 16.07 -19.99
CA ASP A 120 7.62 16.62 -21.14
C ASP A 120 7.08 18.03 -20.88
N VAL A 121 6.89 18.43 -19.63
CA VAL A 121 6.45 19.79 -19.25
C VAL A 121 7.61 20.68 -18.74
N GLY A 122 8.86 20.24 -18.87
CA GLY A 122 10.04 21.03 -18.50
C GLY A 122 10.37 21.05 -17.00
N VAL A 123 9.95 20.02 -16.26
CA VAL A 123 10.40 19.78 -14.89
C VAL A 123 11.76 19.07 -14.92
N ASP A 124 12.69 19.47 -14.06
CA ASP A 124 13.97 18.76 -13.86
C ASP A 124 13.70 17.47 -13.06
N VAL A 125 13.46 16.36 -13.79
CA VAL A 125 13.17 15.07 -13.17
C VAL A 125 14.37 14.13 -13.21
N ILE A 126 14.67 13.51 -12.07
CA ILE A 126 15.60 12.41 -11.93
C ILE A 126 14.82 11.12 -11.68
N ALA A 127 14.98 10.13 -12.56
CA ALA A 127 14.44 8.79 -12.41
C ALA A 127 15.47 7.91 -11.68
N ALA A 128 15.18 7.49 -10.46
CA ALA A 128 16.08 6.66 -9.66
C ALA A 128 15.48 5.28 -9.41
N ASP A 129 16.26 4.24 -9.64
CA ASP A 129 15.86 2.85 -9.36
C ASP A 129 17.06 2.03 -8.91
N LEU A 130 16.81 0.93 -8.24
CA LEU A 130 17.84 -0.02 -7.84
C LEU A 130 18.25 -0.95 -8.98
N SER A 131 17.32 -1.28 -9.89
CA SER A 131 17.48 -2.17 -11.02
C SER A 131 18.15 -1.45 -12.19
N GLU A 132 19.40 -1.77 -12.46
CA GLU A 132 20.14 -1.21 -13.60
C GLU A 132 19.49 -1.63 -14.94
N GLY A 133 18.98 -2.86 -15.04
CA GLY A 133 18.28 -3.33 -16.24
C GLY A 133 17.04 -2.49 -16.56
N MET A 134 16.27 -2.06 -15.55
CA MET A 134 15.14 -1.14 -15.74
C MET A 134 15.62 0.23 -16.23
N LEU A 135 16.65 0.78 -15.59
CA LEU A 135 17.23 2.08 -15.98
C LEU A 135 17.76 2.07 -17.41
N ASP A 136 18.39 0.97 -17.85
CA ASP A 136 18.89 0.82 -19.21
C ASP A 136 17.76 0.84 -20.25
N VAL A 137 16.64 0.21 -19.98
CA VAL A 137 15.44 0.32 -20.83
C VAL A 137 15.00 1.78 -20.91
N GLY A 138 14.94 2.47 -19.78
CA GLY A 138 14.57 3.88 -19.70
C GLY A 138 15.51 4.79 -20.48
N ARG A 139 16.83 4.66 -20.29
CA ARG A 139 17.85 5.44 -21.00
C ARG A 139 17.78 5.28 -22.52
N ARG A 140 17.50 4.07 -23.00
CA ARG A 140 17.31 3.82 -24.46
C ARG A 140 16.05 4.50 -24.99
N ARG A 141 14.97 4.57 -24.19
CA ARG A 141 13.71 5.17 -24.60
C ARG A 141 13.69 6.69 -24.49
N ARG A 142 14.29 7.23 -23.42
CA ARG A 142 14.34 8.67 -23.08
C ARG A 142 15.78 9.12 -22.77
N PRO A 143 16.63 9.22 -23.78
CA PRO A 143 18.02 9.66 -23.60
C PRO A 143 18.15 11.11 -23.13
N ASP A 144 17.08 11.87 -23.20
CA ASP A 144 16.93 13.24 -22.71
C ASP A 144 16.71 13.34 -21.19
N MET A 145 16.36 12.23 -20.54
CA MET A 145 16.10 12.18 -19.09
C MET A 145 17.33 11.70 -18.30
N THR A 146 17.42 12.09 -17.04
CA THR A 146 18.45 11.62 -16.10
C THR A 146 17.99 10.37 -15.37
N PHE A 147 18.80 9.29 -15.48
CA PHE A 147 18.57 8.02 -14.79
C PHE A 147 19.73 7.70 -13.84
N VAL A 148 19.44 7.43 -12.57
CA VAL A 148 20.43 7.19 -11.51
C VAL A 148 20.14 5.87 -10.81
N GLN A 149 21.15 5.00 -10.68
CA GLN A 149 21.01 3.81 -9.84
C GLN A 149 21.10 4.22 -8.37
N ALA A 150 20.05 3.93 -7.58
CA ALA A 150 20.01 4.31 -6.18
C ALA A 150 19.11 3.37 -5.36
N ASP A 151 19.52 3.11 -4.12
CA ASP A 151 18.69 2.52 -3.09
C ASP A 151 17.91 3.62 -2.37
N VAL A 152 16.58 3.53 -2.35
CA VAL A 152 15.72 4.50 -1.69
C VAL A 152 15.97 4.61 -0.17
N THR A 153 16.58 3.60 0.44
CA THR A 153 16.97 3.61 1.87
C THR A 153 18.30 4.32 2.14
N ALA A 154 19.02 4.74 1.08
CA ALA A 154 20.30 5.45 1.16
C ALA A 154 20.50 6.28 -0.13
N LEU A 155 19.69 7.32 -0.32
CA LEU A 155 19.68 8.14 -1.52
C LEU A 155 20.98 8.96 -1.66
N PRO A 156 21.66 8.92 -2.83
CA PRO A 156 22.93 9.61 -3.06
C PRO A 156 22.73 11.10 -3.39
N PHE A 157 21.83 11.77 -2.69
CA PHE A 157 21.50 13.17 -2.86
C PHE A 157 21.65 13.93 -1.56
N GLU A 158 21.97 15.21 -1.65
CA GLU A 158 22.06 16.10 -0.49
C GLU A 158 20.69 16.39 0.13
N ASP A 159 20.70 16.80 1.40
CA ASP A 159 19.49 17.23 2.11
C ASP A 159 18.84 18.40 1.40
N GLY A 160 17.52 18.43 1.35
CA GLY A 160 16.79 19.56 0.80
C GLY A 160 17.03 19.83 -0.70
N THR A 161 17.27 18.79 -1.50
CA THR A 161 17.55 18.92 -2.93
C THR A 161 16.28 19.07 -3.78
N PHE A 162 15.20 18.37 -3.44
CA PHE A 162 14.03 18.20 -4.30
C PHE A 162 12.81 18.97 -3.81
N ASP A 163 12.05 19.54 -4.75
CA ASP A 163 10.77 20.18 -4.50
C ASP A 163 9.65 19.15 -4.30
N ALA A 164 9.77 18.00 -4.97
CA ALA A 164 8.87 16.86 -4.77
C ALA A 164 9.61 15.54 -4.97
N VAL A 165 9.14 14.51 -4.26
CA VAL A 165 9.52 13.12 -4.48
C VAL A 165 8.27 12.31 -4.77
N THR A 166 8.33 11.46 -5.80
CA THR A 166 7.25 10.53 -6.15
C THR A 166 7.74 9.10 -6.20
N MET A 167 6.85 8.16 -5.96
CA MET A 167 7.10 6.72 -6.12
C MET A 167 5.82 6.03 -6.55
N SER A 168 5.91 5.21 -7.59
CA SER A 168 4.76 4.46 -8.10
C SER A 168 5.02 2.96 -8.04
N TYR A 169 4.24 2.24 -7.20
CA TYR A 169 4.27 0.78 -7.04
C TYR A 169 5.61 0.19 -6.54
N GLY A 170 6.46 1.02 -5.94
CA GLY A 170 7.79 0.63 -5.46
C GLY A 170 7.84 0.32 -3.96
N LEU A 171 7.07 1.07 -3.14
CA LEU A 171 7.28 1.10 -1.69
C LEU A 171 7.03 -0.25 -1.01
N ARG A 172 6.06 -1.04 -1.48
CA ARG A 172 5.79 -2.39 -0.96
C ARG A 172 6.96 -3.37 -1.15
N ASN A 173 7.89 -3.07 -2.09
CA ASN A 173 9.06 -3.89 -2.38
C ASN A 173 10.27 -3.51 -1.51
N VAL A 174 10.21 -2.40 -0.78
CA VAL A 174 11.27 -1.95 0.11
C VAL A 174 11.16 -2.66 1.46
N ALA A 175 12.22 -3.35 1.87
CA ALA A 175 12.23 -4.10 3.13
C ALA A 175 12.07 -3.17 4.35
N ASP A 176 12.82 -2.08 4.37
CA ASP A 176 12.76 -1.04 5.41
C ASP A 176 12.11 0.24 4.82
N TYR A 177 10.80 0.17 4.53
CA TYR A 177 10.10 1.33 3.99
C TYR A 177 9.98 2.51 4.99
N PRO A 178 10.00 2.36 6.32
CA PRO A 178 10.15 3.48 7.24
C PRO A 178 11.46 4.26 7.01
N LYS A 179 12.57 3.56 6.82
CA LYS A 179 13.86 4.18 6.48
C LYS A 179 13.80 4.89 5.13
N ALA A 180 13.17 4.28 4.13
CA ALA A 180 12.95 4.93 2.83
C ALA A 180 12.15 6.24 2.97
N LEU A 181 11.08 6.26 3.78
CA LEU A 181 10.32 7.47 4.04
C LEU A 181 11.17 8.55 4.73
N SER A 182 12.07 8.16 5.64
CA SER A 182 13.00 9.08 6.31
C SER A 182 14.03 9.66 5.32
N GLU A 183 14.56 8.85 4.39
CA GLU A 183 15.46 9.31 3.34
C GLU A 183 14.77 10.25 2.35
N ILE A 184 13.54 9.92 1.95
CA ILE A 184 12.71 10.81 1.12
C ILE A 184 12.48 12.14 1.84
N TYR A 185 12.18 12.09 3.15
CA TYR A 185 12.02 13.31 3.95
C TYR A 185 13.32 14.13 3.99
N ARG A 186 14.47 13.48 4.13
CA ARG A 186 15.78 14.16 4.17
C ARG A 186 16.04 14.93 2.89
N VAL A 187 15.87 14.31 1.72
CA VAL A 187 16.20 14.91 0.42
C VAL A 187 15.17 15.95 -0.06
N LEU A 188 13.99 16.01 0.54
CA LEU A 188 13.00 17.03 0.26
C LEU A 188 13.39 18.38 0.87
N LYS A 189 13.20 19.46 0.11
CA LYS A 189 13.25 20.84 0.62
C LYS A 189 12.19 21.06 1.70
N PRO A 190 12.41 21.99 2.65
CA PRO A 190 11.32 22.52 3.47
C PRO A 190 10.16 23.00 2.58
N GLY A 191 8.93 22.63 2.91
CA GLY A 191 7.75 22.87 2.07
C GLY A 191 7.58 21.90 0.90
N GLY A 192 8.55 21.04 0.64
CA GLY A 192 8.50 20.00 -0.39
C GLY A 192 7.47 18.91 -0.08
N ARG A 193 7.09 18.16 -1.09
CA ARG A 193 6.02 17.15 -0.99
C ARG A 193 6.45 15.76 -1.45
N ILE A 194 5.89 14.75 -0.80
CA ILE A 194 5.97 13.35 -1.20
C ILE A 194 4.62 12.90 -1.77
N VAL A 195 4.65 12.12 -2.85
CA VAL A 195 3.46 11.47 -3.43
C VAL A 195 3.77 10.01 -3.72
N ILE A 196 3.04 9.10 -3.08
CA ILE A 196 3.20 7.65 -3.29
C ILE A 196 1.90 7.09 -3.88
N LEU A 197 2.03 6.44 -5.03
CA LEU A 197 0.99 5.62 -5.65
C LEU A 197 1.29 4.16 -5.35
N GLU A 198 0.41 3.48 -4.60
CA GLU A 198 0.64 2.08 -4.23
C GLU A 198 -0.67 1.30 -4.15
N PHE A 199 -0.58 -0.03 -4.30
CA PHE A 199 -1.71 -0.92 -4.03
C PHE A 199 -2.17 -0.75 -2.59
N SER A 200 -3.46 -1.03 -2.35
CA SER A 200 -4.04 -0.87 -1.04
C SER A 200 -5.24 -1.80 -0.85
N THR A 201 -5.96 -1.61 0.24
CA THR A 201 -7.10 -2.45 0.60
C THR A 201 -8.38 -1.86 0.04
N PRO A 202 -9.17 -2.61 -0.77
CA PRO A 202 -10.49 -2.17 -1.22
C PRO A 202 -11.39 -1.76 -0.07
N THR A 203 -12.09 -0.63 -0.23
CA THR A 203 -12.91 -0.03 0.84
C THR A 203 -14.30 -0.64 0.98
N PHE A 204 -14.76 -1.42 -0.02
CA PHE A 204 -16.05 -2.11 -0.01
C PHE A 204 -15.83 -3.63 0.07
N ALA A 205 -16.23 -4.26 1.16
CA ALA A 205 -15.90 -5.64 1.48
C ALA A 205 -16.27 -6.69 0.39
N PRO A 206 -17.47 -6.67 -0.22
CA PRO A 206 -17.80 -7.59 -1.31
C PRO A 206 -16.87 -7.44 -2.54
N PHE A 207 -16.54 -6.21 -2.90
CA PHE A 207 -15.58 -5.93 -3.97
C PHE A 207 -14.17 -6.39 -3.59
N GLY A 208 -13.76 -6.21 -2.34
CA GLY A 208 -12.50 -6.71 -1.81
C GLY A 208 -12.37 -8.23 -1.92
N ALA A 209 -13.44 -8.97 -1.65
CA ALA A 209 -13.45 -10.42 -1.79
C ALA A 209 -13.27 -10.86 -3.27
N VAL A 210 -13.95 -10.20 -4.21
CA VAL A 210 -13.80 -10.44 -5.65
C VAL A 210 -12.38 -10.10 -6.11
N TYR A 211 -11.86 -8.95 -5.72
CA TYR A 211 -10.53 -8.50 -6.07
C TYR A 211 -9.44 -9.43 -5.53
N LYS A 212 -9.55 -9.88 -4.27
CA LYS A 212 -8.62 -10.84 -3.69
C LYS A 212 -8.63 -12.17 -4.45
N ASN A 213 -9.82 -12.67 -4.84
CA ASN A 213 -9.93 -13.86 -5.67
C ASN A 213 -9.30 -13.66 -7.05
N TYR A 214 -9.49 -12.48 -7.66
CA TYR A 214 -8.84 -12.14 -8.94
C TYR A 214 -7.32 -12.19 -8.82
N ILE A 215 -6.73 -11.50 -7.84
CA ILE A 215 -5.29 -11.48 -7.63
C ILE A 215 -4.74 -12.88 -7.36
N MET A 216 -5.36 -13.65 -6.47
CA MET A 216 -4.82 -14.94 -6.05
C MET A 216 -5.06 -16.07 -7.03
N LYS A 217 -6.16 -16.03 -7.81
CA LYS A 217 -6.58 -17.15 -8.66
C LYS A 217 -6.45 -16.87 -10.14
N ALA A 218 -6.59 -15.62 -10.59
CA ALA A 218 -6.55 -15.28 -12.00
C ALA A 218 -5.16 -14.81 -12.47
N ILE A 219 -4.46 -13.99 -11.67
CA ILE A 219 -3.14 -13.48 -12.05
C ILE A 219 -2.09 -14.59 -12.22
N PRO A 220 -1.91 -15.58 -11.31
CA PRO A 220 -0.88 -16.59 -11.48
C PRO A 220 -0.98 -17.41 -12.76
N PRO A 221 -2.14 -17.98 -13.17
CA PRO A 221 -2.23 -18.72 -14.43
C PRO A 221 -2.02 -17.84 -15.66
N ILE A 222 -2.49 -16.57 -15.64
CA ILE A 222 -2.24 -15.62 -16.73
C ILE A 222 -0.73 -15.36 -16.84
N ALA A 223 -0.08 -15.08 -15.71
CA ALA A 223 1.36 -14.83 -15.68
C ALA A 223 2.18 -16.04 -16.18
N ARG A 224 1.80 -17.25 -15.81
CA ARG A 224 2.46 -18.48 -16.32
C ARG A 224 2.33 -18.65 -17.83
N ALA A 225 1.25 -18.15 -18.42
CA ALA A 225 1.02 -18.25 -19.86
C ALA A 225 1.81 -17.22 -20.69
N ILE A 226 2.11 -16.05 -20.13
CA ILE A 226 2.63 -14.90 -20.89
C ILE A 226 3.94 -14.32 -20.35
N SER A 227 4.35 -14.67 -19.13
CA SER A 227 5.57 -14.15 -18.51
C SER A 227 6.75 -15.07 -18.66
N SER A 228 7.95 -14.49 -18.84
CA SER A 228 9.22 -15.19 -18.77
C SER A 228 9.60 -15.58 -17.32
N ASN A 229 9.00 -14.94 -16.31
CA ASN A 229 9.23 -15.20 -14.90
C ASN A 229 7.91 -15.22 -14.11
N PRO A 230 7.19 -16.37 -14.05
CA PRO A 230 5.91 -16.46 -13.32
C PRO A 230 6.04 -16.21 -11.82
N GLU A 231 7.19 -16.50 -11.20
CA GLU A 231 7.41 -16.32 -9.75
C GLU A 231 7.31 -14.84 -9.32
N SER A 232 7.70 -13.90 -10.20
CA SER A 232 7.57 -12.48 -9.93
C SER A 232 6.11 -12.04 -9.76
N TYR A 233 5.15 -12.74 -10.36
CA TYR A 233 3.72 -12.42 -10.23
C TYR A 233 3.05 -13.11 -9.05
N GLU A 234 3.56 -14.25 -8.61
CA GLU A 234 3.19 -14.85 -7.32
C GLU A 234 3.66 -13.90 -6.18
N TYR A 235 4.89 -13.42 -6.26
CA TYR A 235 5.41 -12.38 -5.37
C TYR A 235 4.56 -11.10 -5.40
N LEU A 236 4.15 -10.63 -6.58
CA LEU A 236 3.27 -9.47 -6.73
C LEU A 236 1.96 -9.66 -5.94
N ALA A 237 1.29 -10.80 -6.13
CA ALA A 237 0.04 -11.10 -5.44
C ALA A 237 0.22 -11.14 -3.90
N GLU A 238 1.25 -11.81 -3.43
CA GLU A 238 1.58 -11.91 -2.00
C GLU A 238 1.93 -10.54 -1.40
N SER A 239 2.76 -9.74 -2.09
CA SER A 239 3.16 -8.41 -1.63
C SER A 239 1.99 -7.44 -1.52
N ILE A 240 1.02 -7.50 -2.45
CA ILE A 240 -0.20 -6.68 -2.38
C ILE A 240 -1.05 -7.05 -1.16
N ILE A 241 -1.20 -8.35 -0.87
CA ILE A 241 -2.04 -8.81 0.25
C ILE A 241 -1.40 -8.50 1.60
N ALA A 242 -0.08 -8.58 1.69
CA ALA A 242 0.67 -8.29 2.92
C ALA A 242 0.83 -6.77 3.17
N TRP A 243 0.55 -5.92 2.18
CA TRP A 243 0.76 -4.48 2.27
C TRP A 243 -0.25 -3.79 3.22
N PRO A 244 0.17 -2.81 4.01
CA PRO A 244 -0.71 -2.06 4.89
C PRO A 244 -1.84 -1.34 4.13
N ASN A 245 -2.96 -1.13 4.82
CA ASN A 245 -4.05 -0.33 4.29
C ASN A 245 -3.69 1.17 4.27
N GLN A 246 -4.58 1.97 3.68
CA GLN A 246 -4.38 3.41 3.48
C GLN A 246 -4.07 4.16 4.77
N GLN A 247 -4.82 3.88 5.84
CA GLN A 247 -4.66 4.57 7.12
C GLN A 247 -3.32 4.20 7.77
N ALA A 248 -2.96 2.91 7.76
CA ALA A 248 -1.70 2.45 8.34
C ALA A 248 -0.49 3.05 7.61
N LEU A 249 -0.55 3.18 6.28
CA LEU A 249 0.52 3.85 5.53
C LEU A 249 0.56 5.37 5.82
N ALA A 250 -0.60 6.02 5.94
CA ALA A 250 -0.65 7.44 6.30
C ALA A 250 -0.01 7.72 7.68
N GLU A 251 -0.18 6.82 8.65
CA GLU A 251 0.51 6.94 9.95
C GLU A 251 2.04 6.83 9.80
N LYS A 252 2.54 5.95 8.91
CA LYS A 252 3.99 5.86 8.64
C LYS A 252 4.57 7.13 8.03
N PHE A 253 3.80 7.84 7.22
CA PHE A 253 4.20 9.17 6.73
C PHE A 253 4.35 10.16 7.90
N LYS A 254 3.38 10.18 8.83
CA LYS A 254 3.44 11.05 10.01
C LYS A 254 4.61 10.71 10.92
N GLU A 255 4.87 9.40 11.15
CA GLU A 255 6.03 8.92 11.92
C GLU A 255 7.36 9.38 11.30
N ALA A 256 7.44 9.47 9.96
CA ALA A 256 8.60 9.99 9.24
C ALA A 256 8.72 11.53 9.27
N GLY A 257 7.76 12.25 9.89
CA GLY A 257 7.78 13.71 10.05
C GLY A 257 6.94 14.49 9.03
N PHE A 258 6.25 13.83 8.11
CA PHE A 258 5.38 14.52 7.15
C PHE A 258 4.12 15.05 7.81
N THR A 259 3.71 16.25 7.39
CA THR A 259 2.48 16.93 7.82
C THR A 259 1.44 16.97 6.70
N SER A 260 0.21 17.36 7.03
CA SER A 260 -0.91 17.44 6.08
C SER A 260 -1.07 16.15 5.26
N VAL A 261 -0.83 15.01 5.90
CA VAL A 261 -0.89 13.70 5.25
C VAL A 261 -2.32 13.37 4.88
N GLN A 262 -2.54 13.10 3.61
CA GLN A 262 -3.83 12.74 3.03
C GLN A 262 -3.67 11.55 2.09
N TYR A 263 -4.75 10.80 1.89
CA TYR A 263 -4.81 9.80 0.84
C TYR A 263 -6.10 9.86 0.04
N ARG A 264 -6.03 9.43 -1.20
CA ARG A 264 -7.16 9.31 -2.12
C ARG A 264 -7.21 7.91 -2.71
N ASN A 265 -8.34 7.25 -2.53
CA ASN A 265 -8.60 5.93 -3.11
C ASN A 265 -8.90 6.04 -4.61
N LEU A 266 -8.36 5.12 -5.38
CA LEU A 266 -8.65 4.92 -6.80
C LEU A 266 -9.25 3.53 -6.99
N THR A 267 -10.16 3.40 -7.95
CA THR A 267 -10.79 2.12 -8.32
C THR A 267 -11.26 1.32 -7.08
N GLY A 268 -12.09 1.95 -6.24
CA GLY A 268 -12.65 1.30 -5.05
C GLY A 268 -11.63 0.98 -3.94
N GLY A 269 -10.44 1.60 -3.96
CA GLY A 269 -9.39 1.40 -2.97
C GLY A 269 -8.38 0.31 -3.33
N ILE A 270 -8.46 -0.29 -4.52
CA ILE A 270 -7.41 -1.21 -5.03
C ILE A 270 -6.04 -0.54 -5.00
N VAL A 271 -6.01 0.75 -5.33
CA VAL A 271 -4.84 1.62 -5.32
C VAL A 271 -5.17 2.88 -4.56
N ALA A 272 -4.20 3.44 -3.86
CA ALA A 272 -4.32 4.73 -3.19
C ALA A 272 -3.11 5.62 -3.51
N ILE A 273 -3.39 6.92 -3.61
CA ILE A 273 -2.36 7.95 -3.65
C ILE A 273 -2.26 8.54 -2.24
N HIS A 274 -1.08 8.49 -1.65
CA HIS A 274 -0.75 9.19 -0.41
C HIS A 274 0.07 10.43 -0.74
N ARG A 275 -0.23 11.55 -0.09
CA ARG A 275 0.51 12.80 -0.20
C ARG A 275 0.78 13.35 1.20
N GLY A 276 2.00 13.83 1.42
CA GLY A 276 2.42 14.53 2.63
C GLY A 276 3.38 15.67 2.29
N PHE A 277 3.62 16.55 3.24
CA PHE A 277 4.52 17.70 3.07
C PHE A 277 5.58 17.72 4.16
N LYS A 278 6.82 18.01 3.78
CA LYS A 278 7.84 18.40 4.76
C LYS A 278 7.48 19.81 5.27
N PRO A 279 7.43 20.05 6.58
CA PRO A 279 7.15 21.39 7.10
C PRO A 279 8.05 22.43 6.46
N ALA A 280 7.49 23.60 6.13
CA ALA A 280 8.31 24.75 5.78
C ALA A 280 9.13 25.20 6.99
N GLU A 281 10.31 25.75 6.75
CA GLU A 281 11.04 26.39 7.84
C GLU A 281 10.17 27.50 8.44
N SER A 282 9.96 27.45 9.75
CA SER A 282 9.33 28.57 10.44
C SER A 282 10.30 29.75 10.33
N ASN A 283 9.89 30.82 9.66
CA ASN A 283 10.59 32.09 9.80
C ASN A 283 10.57 32.47 11.27
N ALA A 284 11.67 32.19 11.97
CA ALA A 284 11.91 32.59 13.34
C ALA A 284 12.22 34.09 13.40
#